data_4270826ab4195f0298992a9bc01f6785
#
_entry.id   4270826ab4195f0298992a9bc01f6785
#
_cell.length_a   1.000
_cell.length_b   1.000
_cell.length_c   1.000
_cell.angle_alpha   90.00
_cell.angle_beta   90.00
_cell.angle_gamma   90.00
#
_symmetry.space_group_name_H-M   'P 1'
#
loop_
_entity.id
_entity.type
_entity.pdbx_description
1 polymer ?
#
loop_
_entity_poly.entity_id
_entity_poly.type
_entity_poly.pdbx_seq_one_letter_code
_entity_poly.pdbx_strand_id
1 'polypeptide(L)'
;MYRRYSQMGDGNMPLSQINRNRIKNILIVLLLAALIALLVISLPLIRKQNDARASYILRIQTECEDAVRQAYTLSRNAGSDSASNLAKIRCNIYSIRIINDISTAAGSQLLEKDSLMTIQNMVDRYQEYVGAGGLRTGEYATTLQSALEELQVTVSNLE
;
A
#
# COMPACT_ATOMS: atom_id res chain seq x y z
N MET A 1 37.29 67.47 43.73
CA MET A 1 35.83 67.45 43.59
C MET A 1 35.43 66.27 42.70
N TYR A 2 35.16 65.07 43.28
CA TYR A 2 34.79 63.87 42.53
C TYR A 2 33.28 63.71 42.58
N ARG A 3 32.58 63.87 41.44
CA ARG A 3 31.17 63.50 41.28
C ARG A 3 31.08 62.02 41.05
N ARG A 4 30.56 61.27 42.03
CA ARG A 4 30.09 59.88 41.88
C ARG A 4 28.82 59.90 41.05
N TYR A 5 28.89 59.35 39.85
CA TYR A 5 27.67 58.98 39.11
C TYR A 5 27.19 57.64 39.71
N SER A 6 26.15 57.73 40.50
CA SER A 6 25.38 56.53 40.88
C SER A 6 24.54 56.10 39.68
N GLN A 7 25.01 55.04 39.03
CA GLN A 7 24.16 54.30 38.07
C GLN A 7 23.10 53.60 38.89
N MET A 8 21.95 54.25 39.05
CA MET A 8 20.70 53.61 39.42
C MET A 8 20.16 52.93 38.15
N GLY A 9 20.53 51.69 37.93
CA GLY A 9 19.85 50.79 37.02
C GLY A 9 18.59 50.28 37.67
N ASP A 10 17.53 51.07 37.67
CA ASP A 10 16.21 50.57 38.03
C ASP A 10 15.71 49.65 36.96
N GLY A 11 16.02 48.36 37.15
CA GLY A 11 15.48 47.23 36.39
C GLY A 11 14.01 46.93 36.69
N ASN A 12 13.19 47.95 36.87
CA ASN A 12 11.74 47.76 36.97
C ASN A 12 11.15 47.56 35.58
N MET A 13 11.22 46.33 35.04
CA MET A 13 10.37 45.97 33.94
C MET A 13 8.90 46.18 34.32
N PRO A 14 8.11 46.90 33.54
CA PRO A 14 6.72 47.13 33.83
C PRO A 14 6.00 45.77 33.96
N LEU A 15 5.20 45.60 35.02
CA LEU A 15 4.44 44.37 35.32
C LEU A 15 3.66 43.81 34.10
N SER A 16 3.27 44.70 33.20
CA SER A 16 2.63 44.30 31.91
C SER A 16 3.56 43.53 30.96
N GLN A 17 4.87 43.79 30.95
CA GLN A 17 5.83 43.05 30.12
C GLN A 17 6.16 41.68 30.74
N ILE A 18 6.23 41.59 32.07
CA ILE A 18 6.47 40.32 32.78
C ILE A 18 5.29 39.38 32.56
N ASN A 19 4.06 39.88 32.64
CA ASN A 19 2.86 39.06 32.33
C ASN A 19 2.81 38.64 30.86
N ARG A 20 3.16 39.51 29.95
CA ARG A 20 3.16 39.21 28.51
C ARG A 20 4.19 38.13 28.16
N ASN A 21 5.36 38.14 28.76
CA ASN A 21 6.38 37.11 28.55
C ASN A 21 5.99 35.79 29.23
N ARG A 22 5.36 35.80 30.38
CA ARG A 22 4.82 34.59 31.02
C ARG A 22 3.73 33.94 30.18
N ILE A 23 2.80 34.73 29.64
CA ILE A 23 1.74 34.22 28.74
C ILE A 23 2.34 33.64 27.49
N LYS A 24 3.33 34.27 26.86
CA LYS A 24 4.03 33.73 25.67
C LYS A 24 4.73 32.40 25.97
N ASN A 25 5.42 32.30 27.12
CA ASN A 25 6.11 31.08 27.51
C ASN A 25 5.13 29.93 27.80
N ILE A 26 4.02 30.20 28.45
CA ILE A 26 2.96 29.23 28.70
C ILE A 26 2.35 28.75 27.38
N LEU A 27 2.11 29.65 26.43
CA LEU A 27 1.56 29.34 25.13
C LEU A 27 2.53 28.47 24.29
N ILE A 28 3.85 28.76 24.36
CA ILE A 28 4.90 27.95 23.70
C ILE A 28 4.96 26.54 24.30
N VAL A 29 4.92 26.42 25.64
CA VAL A 29 4.94 25.12 26.31
C VAL A 29 3.69 24.30 25.96
N LEU A 30 2.53 24.95 25.90
CA LEU A 30 1.26 24.31 25.54
C LEU A 30 1.26 23.83 24.08
N LEU A 31 1.83 24.64 23.16
CA LEU A 31 2.00 24.30 21.76
C LEU A 31 2.98 23.12 21.57
N LEU A 32 4.08 23.12 22.33
CA LEU A 32 5.07 22.03 22.34
C LEU A 32 4.46 20.73 22.88
N ALA A 33 3.70 20.81 23.97
CA ALA A 33 2.99 19.66 24.52
C ALA A 33 1.95 19.09 23.54
N ALA A 34 1.20 19.96 22.86
CA ALA A 34 0.26 19.53 21.81
C ALA A 34 0.95 18.87 20.63
N LEU A 35 2.10 19.39 20.20
CA LEU A 35 2.91 18.83 19.11
C LEU A 35 3.46 17.44 19.49
N ILE A 36 3.95 17.28 20.72
CA ILE A 36 4.42 16.00 21.24
C ILE A 36 3.27 14.99 21.29
N ALA A 37 2.11 15.40 21.80
CA ALA A 37 0.92 14.55 21.85
C ALA A 37 0.49 14.09 20.44
N LEU A 38 0.48 15.00 19.46
CA LEU A 38 0.21 14.67 18.06
C LEU A 38 1.23 13.67 17.50
N LEU A 39 2.52 13.83 17.77
CA LEU A 39 3.57 12.90 17.32
C LEU A 39 3.39 11.51 17.96
N VAL A 40 3.11 11.45 19.26
CA VAL A 40 2.91 10.17 19.98
C VAL A 40 1.70 9.40 19.44
N ILE A 41 0.65 10.10 19.00
CA ILE A 41 -0.56 9.48 18.46
C ILE A 41 -0.36 9.09 16.99
N SER A 42 0.32 9.91 16.18
CA SER A 42 0.45 9.69 14.73
C SER A 42 1.49 8.61 14.38
N LEU A 43 2.60 8.51 15.12
CA LEU A 43 3.64 7.52 14.84
C LEU A 43 3.16 6.06 14.84
N PRO A 44 2.39 5.57 15.84
CA PRO A 44 1.89 4.20 15.84
C PRO A 44 0.85 3.95 14.75
N LEU A 45 0.07 4.97 14.33
CA LEU A 45 -0.87 4.85 13.22
C LEU A 45 -0.15 4.64 11.88
N ILE A 46 0.91 5.43 11.63
CA ILE A 46 1.73 5.32 10.42
C ILE A 46 2.41 3.95 10.36
N ARG A 47 2.96 3.47 11.49
CA ARG A 47 3.58 2.13 11.54
C ARG A 47 2.59 1.02 11.23
N LYS A 48 1.41 1.03 11.84
CA LYS A 48 0.35 0.05 11.56
C LYS A 48 -0.08 0.07 10.09
N GLN A 49 -0.16 1.24 9.47
CA GLN A 49 -0.50 1.37 8.06
C GLN A 49 0.60 0.79 7.16
N ASN A 50 1.88 1.02 7.48
CA ASN A 50 3.00 0.46 6.74
C ASN A 50 3.08 -1.06 6.89
N ASP A 51 2.86 -1.59 8.10
CA ASP A 51 2.83 -3.03 8.36
C ASP A 51 1.68 -3.72 7.61
N ALA A 52 0.50 -3.09 7.57
CA ALA A 52 -0.64 -3.57 6.81
C ALA A 52 -0.34 -3.58 5.31
N ARG A 53 0.25 -2.48 4.78
CA ARG A 53 0.67 -2.41 3.38
C ARG A 53 1.66 -3.50 3.01
N ALA A 54 2.71 -3.71 3.83
CA ALA A 54 3.69 -4.76 3.62
C ALA A 54 3.04 -6.16 3.59
N SER A 55 2.07 -6.40 4.46
CA SER A 55 1.33 -7.67 4.49
C SER A 55 0.47 -7.87 3.24
N TYR A 56 -0.14 -6.82 2.70
CA TYR A 56 -0.89 -6.87 1.44
C TYR A 56 0.02 -7.16 0.25
N ILE A 57 1.19 -6.50 0.17
CA ILE A 57 2.18 -6.74 -0.88
C ILE A 57 2.63 -8.20 -0.86
N LEU A 58 3.04 -8.71 0.31
CA LEU A 58 3.48 -10.10 0.45
C LEU A 58 2.38 -11.10 0.02
N ARG A 59 1.14 -10.82 0.40
CA ARG A 59 0.02 -11.67 0.00
C ARG A 59 -0.24 -11.64 -1.50
N ILE A 60 -0.21 -10.45 -2.11
CA ILE A 60 -0.34 -10.29 -3.57
C ILE A 60 0.80 -11.03 -4.29
N GLN A 61 2.04 -10.95 -3.81
CA GLN A 61 3.18 -11.67 -4.36
C GLN A 61 2.94 -13.18 -4.33
N THR A 62 2.51 -13.72 -3.20
CA THR A 62 2.22 -15.15 -3.04
C THR A 62 1.12 -15.63 -4.00
N GLU A 63 0.00 -14.90 -4.06
CA GLU A 63 -1.11 -15.26 -4.96
C GLU A 63 -0.69 -15.16 -6.44
N CYS A 64 0.15 -14.18 -6.79
CA CYS A 64 0.67 -14.01 -8.14
C CYS A 64 1.63 -15.15 -8.53
N GLU A 65 2.55 -15.55 -7.65
CA GLU A 65 3.44 -16.70 -7.87
C GLU A 65 2.66 -17.98 -8.07
N ASP A 66 1.62 -18.20 -7.27
CA ASP A 66 0.74 -19.36 -7.40
C ASP A 66 -0.02 -19.34 -8.73
N ALA A 67 -0.52 -18.19 -9.18
CA ALA A 67 -1.18 -18.04 -10.47
C ALA A 67 -0.24 -18.35 -11.64
N VAL A 68 0.98 -17.82 -11.62
CA VAL A 68 2.02 -18.10 -12.63
C VAL A 68 2.37 -19.58 -12.66
N ARG A 69 2.56 -20.21 -11.50
CA ARG A 69 2.85 -21.65 -11.41
C ARG A 69 1.72 -22.51 -12.03
N GLN A 70 0.46 -22.16 -11.78
CA GLN A 70 -0.67 -22.84 -12.40
C GLN A 70 -0.74 -22.62 -13.90
N ALA A 71 -0.39 -21.43 -14.40
CA ALA A 71 -0.33 -21.11 -15.82
C ALA A 71 0.76 -21.95 -16.54
N TYR A 72 1.93 -22.11 -15.92
CA TYR A 72 2.97 -23.01 -16.40
C TYR A 72 2.49 -24.46 -16.52
N THR A 73 1.76 -24.94 -15.52
CA THR A 73 1.19 -26.29 -15.57
C THR A 73 0.17 -26.40 -16.69
N LEU A 74 -0.64 -25.38 -16.91
CA LEU A 74 -1.64 -25.30 -17.97
C LEU A 74 -1.01 -25.32 -19.37
N SER A 75 0.10 -24.60 -19.57
CA SER A 75 0.78 -24.53 -20.87
C SER A 75 1.48 -25.84 -21.24
N ARG A 76 1.91 -26.63 -20.25
CA ARG A 76 2.60 -27.93 -20.47
C ARG A 76 1.66 -29.10 -20.61
N ASN A 77 0.53 -29.09 -19.89
CA ASN A 77 -0.42 -30.19 -19.81
C ASN A 77 -1.82 -29.71 -20.22
N ALA A 78 -2.05 -29.52 -21.50
CA ALA A 78 -3.39 -29.22 -22.04
C ALA A 78 -4.28 -30.50 -21.99
N GLY A 79 -4.60 -30.95 -20.78
CA GLY A 79 -5.35 -32.17 -20.52
C GLY A 79 -6.53 -31.97 -19.55
N SER A 80 -6.99 -33.08 -18.92
CA SER A 80 -8.16 -33.15 -18.04
C SER A 80 -8.13 -32.17 -16.85
N ASP A 81 -6.95 -31.67 -16.47
CA ASP A 81 -6.78 -30.77 -15.32
C ASP A 81 -6.84 -29.29 -15.67
N SER A 82 -7.02 -28.95 -16.97
CA SER A 82 -7.04 -27.56 -17.43
C SER A 82 -8.12 -26.73 -16.74
N ALA A 83 -9.33 -27.27 -16.58
CA ALA A 83 -10.43 -26.59 -15.90
C ALA A 83 -10.12 -26.32 -14.42
N SER A 84 -9.49 -27.27 -13.74
CA SER A 84 -9.09 -27.15 -12.33
C SER A 84 -8.01 -26.07 -12.16
N ASN A 85 -6.99 -26.08 -13.04
CA ASN A 85 -5.91 -25.09 -13.00
C ASN A 85 -6.42 -23.67 -13.33
N LEU A 86 -7.32 -23.53 -14.30
CA LEU A 86 -7.98 -22.24 -14.59
C LEU A 86 -8.80 -21.73 -13.41
N ALA A 87 -9.55 -22.62 -12.73
CA ALA A 87 -10.30 -22.24 -11.55
C ALA A 87 -9.38 -21.73 -10.42
N LYS A 88 -8.21 -22.36 -10.23
CA LYS A 88 -7.21 -21.89 -9.26
C LYS A 88 -6.63 -20.53 -9.63
N ILE A 89 -6.23 -20.34 -10.91
CA ILE A 89 -5.76 -19.03 -11.41
C ILE A 89 -6.82 -17.97 -11.16
N ARG A 90 -8.08 -18.25 -11.47
CA ARG A 90 -9.20 -17.34 -11.25
C ARG A 90 -9.35 -16.96 -9.77
N CYS A 91 -9.23 -17.93 -8.86
CA CYS A 91 -9.27 -17.66 -7.41
C CYS A 91 -8.11 -16.75 -6.99
N ASN A 92 -6.90 -17.01 -7.47
CA ASN A 92 -5.73 -16.21 -7.12
C ASN A 92 -5.88 -14.75 -7.64
N ILE A 93 -6.30 -14.56 -8.89
CA ILE A 93 -6.53 -13.21 -9.45
C ILE A 93 -7.65 -12.49 -8.71
N TYR A 94 -8.72 -13.20 -8.32
CA TYR A 94 -9.79 -12.62 -7.49
C TYR A 94 -9.27 -12.21 -6.11
N SER A 95 -8.43 -13.03 -5.47
CA SER A 95 -7.79 -12.70 -4.19
C SER A 95 -6.92 -11.46 -4.31
N ILE A 96 -6.08 -11.35 -5.34
CA ILE A 96 -5.24 -10.18 -5.63
C ILE A 96 -6.12 -8.93 -5.77
N ARG A 97 -7.21 -9.02 -6.53
CA ARG A 97 -8.13 -7.90 -6.72
C ARG A 97 -8.77 -7.43 -5.42
N ILE A 98 -9.26 -8.35 -4.58
CA ILE A 98 -9.85 -8.01 -3.28
C ILE A 98 -8.81 -7.30 -2.40
N ILE A 99 -7.59 -7.83 -2.32
CA ILE A 99 -6.53 -7.23 -1.51
C ILE A 99 -6.19 -5.83 -2.03
N ASN A 100 -6.11 -5.65 -3.36
CA ASN A 100 -5.89 -4.35 -3.97
C ASN A 100 -7.02 -3.36 -3.69
N ASP A 101 -8.29 -3.81 -3.74
CA ASP A 101 -9.45 -2.98 -3.42
C ASP A 101 -9.45 -2.57 -1.92
N ILE A 102 -9.09 -3.47 -1.00
CA ILE A 102 -8.93 -3.17 0.43
C ILE A 102 -7.79 -2.16 0.64
N SER A 103 -6.65 -2.37 0.00
CA SER A 103 -5.50 -1.47 0.07
C SER A 103 -5.83 -0.09 -0.48
N THR A 104 -6.58 -0.03 -1.58
CA THR A 104 -7.06 1.23 -2.19
C THR A 104 -8.02 1.96 -1.25
N ALA A 105 -8.94 1.25 -0.60
CA ALA A 105 -9.83 1.83 0.40
C ALA A 105 -9.07 2.35 1.63
N ALA A 106 -7.92 1.76 1.95
CA ALA A 106 -7.00 2.25 2.99
C ALA A 106 -6.09 3.40 2.52
N GLY A 107 -6.27 3.90 1.29
CA GLY A 107 -5.52 5.03 0.72
C GLY A 107 -4.21 4.65 0.01
N SER A 108 -3.97 3.37 -0.25
CA SER A 108 -2.75 2.88 -0.91
C SER A 108 -3.08 1.91 -2.04
N GLN A 109 -3.31 2.43 -3.24
CA GLN A 109 -3.46 1.59 -4.43
C GLN A 109 -2.11 0.92 -4.75
N LEU A 110 -2.09 -0.40 -4.85
CA LEU A 110 -0.89 -1.19 -5.14
C LEU A 110 -0.78 -1.54 -6.63
N LEU A 111 -1.90 -1.92 -7.25
CA LEU A 111 -1.95 -2.35 -8.65
C LEU A 111 -3.02 -1.57 -9.41
N GLU A 112 -2.80 -1.44 -10.71
CA GLU A 112 -3.79 -0.84 -11.60
C GLU A 112 -4.99 -1.78 -11.79
N LYS A 113 -6.18 -1.23 -11.60
CA LYS A 113 -7.42 -2.01 -11.63
C LYS A 113 -7.71 -2.58 -13.02
N ASP A 114 -7.40 -1.81 -14.06
CA ASP A 114 -7.67 -2.20 -15.45
C ASP A 114 -6.80 -3.38 -15.90
N SER A 115 -5.56 -3.44 -15.45
CA SER A 115 -4.66 -4.59 -15.66
C SER A 115 -5.22 -5.87 -15.06
N LEU A 116 -5.70 -5.82 -13.81
CA LEU A 116 -6.30 -6.97 -13.13
C LEU A 116 -7.61 -7.41 -13.81
N MET A 117 -8.45 -6.47 -14.25
CA MET A 117 -9.67 -6.78 -15.00
C MET A 117 -9.35 -7.43 -16.35
N THR A 118 -8.30 -6.97 -17.03
CA THR A 118 -7.86 -7.55 -18.31
C THR A 118 -7.45 -8.99 -18.13
N ILE A 119 -6.64 -9.31 -17.12
CA ILE A 119 -6.21 -10.68 -16.81
C ILE A 119 -7.41 -11.54 -16.42
N GLN A 120 -8.33 -11.03 -15.60
CA GLN A 120 -9.55 -11.75 -15.23
C GLN A 120 -10.40 -12.10 -16.45
N ASN A 121 -10.58 -11.15 -17.38
CA ASN A 121 -11.30 -11.38 -18.62
C ASN A 121 -10.61 -12.44 -19.52
N MET A 122 -9.26 -12.47 -19.54
CA MET A 122 -8.51 -13.51 -20.23
C MET A 122 -8.78 -14.90 -19.66
N VAL A 123 -8.78 -15.03 -18.32
CA VAL A 123 -9.07 -16.29 -17.64
C VAL A 123 -10.50 -16.75 -17.92
N ASP A 124 -11.48 -15.86 -17.84
CA ASP A 124 -12.88 -16.17 -18.06
C ASP A 124 -13.12 -16.63 -19.52
N ARG A 125 -12.56 -15.92 -20.50
CA ARG A 125 -12.61 -16.32 -21.92
C ARG A 125 -11.94 -17.67 -22.18
N TYR A 126 -10.80 -17.91 -21.55
CA TYR A 126 -10.11 -19.21 -21.70
C TYR A 126 -10.94 -20.32 -21.08
N GLN A 127 -11.60 -20.11 -19.95
CA GLN A 127 -12.47 -21.09 -19.32
C GLN A 127 -13.69 -21.42 -20.19
N GLU A 128 -14.31 -20.43 -20.80
CA GLU A 128 -15.40 -20.63 -21.78
C GLU A 128 -14.93 -21.45 -22.97
N TYR A 129 -13.72 -21.17 -23.48
CA TYR A 129 -13.15 -21.84 -24.62
C TYR A 129 -12.83 -23.33 -24.34
N VAL A 130 -12.28 -23.63 -23.16
CA VAL A 130 -12.03 -25.00 -22.70
C VAL A 130 -13.35 -25.75 -22.52
N GLY A 131 -14.37 -25.12 -21.97
CA GLY A 131 -15.70 -25.68 -21.78
C GLY A 131 -16.41 -26.00 -23.11
N ALA A 132 -16.12 -25.25 -24.17
CA ALA A 132 -16.66 -25.47 -25.52
C ALA A 132 -15.89 -26.54 -26.33
N GLY A 133 -14.86 -27.17 -25.78
CA GLY A 133 -14.04 -28.18 -26.49
C GLY A 133 -13.11 -27.60 -27.56
N GLY A 134 -12.68 -26.34 -27.39
CA GLY A 134 -11.87 -25.63 -28.38
C GLY A 134 -10.48 -26.22 -28.61
N LEU A 135 -10.05 -26.30 -29.90
CA LEU A 135 -8.78 -26.90 -30.33
C LEU A 135 -7.54 -25.97 -30.14
N ARG A 136 -7.71 -24.69 -29.84
CA ARG A 136 -6.61 -23.70 -29.72
C ARG A 136 -6.23 -23.34 -28.27
N THR A 137 -6.30 -24.31 -27.38
CA THR A 137 -6.02 -24.11 -25.93
C THR A 137 -4.58 -23.63 -25.68
N GLY A 138 -3.61 -24.00 -26.51
CA GLY A 138 -2.20 -23.63 -26.34
C GLY A 138 -1.93 -22.13 -26.53
N GLU A 139 -2.59 -21.47 -27.48
CA GLU A 139 -2.41 -20.04 -27.75
C GLU A 139 -2.96 -19.19 -26.59
N TYR A 140 -4.11 -19.57 -26.06
CA TYR A 140 -4.68 -18.90 -24.87
C TYR A 140 -3.84 -19.12 -23.62
N ALA A 141 -3.27 -20.34 -23.45
CA ALA A 141 -2.40 -20.66 -22.33
C ALA A 141 -1.13 -19.81 -22.32
N THR A 142 -0.48 -19.67 -23.50
CA THR A 142 0.74 -18.84 -23.61
C THR A 142 0.45 -17.36 -23.42
N THR A 143 -0.65 -16.84 -23.96
CA THR A 143 -1.05 -15.45 -23.76
C THR A 143 -1.36 -15.14 -22.29
N LEU A 144 -2.09 -16.03 -21.63
CA LEU A 144 -2.38 -15.89 -20.19
C LEU A 144 -1.10 -15.98 -19.35
N GLN A 145 -0.21 -16.92 -19.68
CA GLN A 145 1.08 -17.04 -18.98
C GLN A 145 1.89 -15.76 -19.12
N SER A 146 2.05 -15.21 -20.31
CA SER A 146 2.78 -13.95 -20.52
C SER A 146 2.18 -12.77 -19.74
N ALA A 147 0.85 -12.66 -19.69
CA ALA A 147 0.18 -11.61 -18.93
C ALA A 147 0.39 -11.76 -17.41
N LEU A 148 0.42 -12.99 -16.91
CA LEU A 148 0.70 -13.26 -15.50
C LEU A 148 2.17 -13.04 -15.13
N GLU A 149 3.10 -13.34 -16.03
CA GLU A 149 4.53 -13.03 -15.86
C GLU A 149 4.77 -11.50 -15.80
N GLU A 150 4.10 -10.73 -16.66
CA GLU A 150 4.14 -9.27 -16.63
C GLU A 150 3.56 -8.72 -15.31
N LEU A 151 2.45 -9.28 -14.84
CA LEU A 151 1.89 -8.95 -13.54
C LEU A 151 2.91 -9.28 -12.43
N GLN A 152 3.57 -10.43 -12.49
CA GLN A 152 4.57 -10.84 -11.50
C GLN A 152 5.74 -9.85 -11.43
N VAL A 153 6.24 -9.37 -12.58
CA VAL A 153 7.27 -8.33 -12.64
C VAL A 153 6.78 -7.04 -11.97
N THR A 154 5.54 -6.63 -12.25
CA THR A 154 4.93 -5.44 -11.63
C THR A 154 4.82 -5.60 -10.12
N VAL A 155 4.35 -6.77 -9.66
CA VAL A 155 4.17 -7.09 -8.23
C VAL A 155 5.52 -7.19 -7.50
N SER A 156 6.55 -7.70 -8.14
CA SER A 156 7.90 -7.80 -7.54
C SER A 156 8.56 -6.44 -7.32
N ASN A 157 8.11 -5.41 -8.04
CA ASN A 157 8.59 -4.02 -7.90
C ASN A 157 7.77 -3.19 -6.90
N LEU A 158 6.78 -3.78 -6.23
CA LEU A 158 6.03 -3.11 -5.16
C LEU A 158 6.89 -3.04 -3.89
N GLU A 159 7.11 -1.80 -3.40
CA GLU A 159 7.81 -1.50 -2.13
C GLU A 159 6.82 -1.06 -1.03
#